data_ced72b46314f488a2d307bd3145cf327
#
_entry.id   ced72b46314f488a2d307bd3145cf327
#
_cell.length_a   1.000
_cell.length_b   1.000
_cell.length_c   1.000
_cell.angle_alpha   90.00
_cell.angle_beta   90.00
_cell.angle_gamma   90.00
#
_symmetry.space_group_name_H-M   'P 1'
#
loop_
_entity.id
_entity.type
_entity.pdbx_description
1 polymer ?
#
loop_
_entity_poly.entity_id
_entity_poly.type
_entity_poly.pdbx_seq_one_letter_code
_entity_poly.pdbx_strand_id
1 'polypeptide(L)'
;MTPKEMIKHLKENGFEEVSQNGPHIKLKNPTTGRAEISPAPEKTEVSRMNKLFYPALFHKAEEGGFWVSFPDFPECLTEGDDMSQAYEMAVEALGLALVSRKEEKEAIPVPMEIDKLSPEDGTLVIVEFDMLEYQKKHNSRAVKKTLSIPEWLNEESMARGVNFSQVLQEALMNKLNISR
;
A
#
# COMPACT_ATOMS: atom_id res chain seq x y z
N MET A 1 0.64 19.53 -13.51
CA MET A 1 1.81 20.04 -12.74
C MET A 1 2.29 18.92 -11.83
N THR A 2 3.53 18.51 -11.98
CA THR A 2 4.13 17.47 -11.14
C THR A 2 4.59 18.05 -9.79
N PRO A 3 4.76 17.22 -8.73
CA PRO A 3 5.30 17.69 -7.45
C PRO A 3 6.64 18.43 -7.58
N LYS A 4 7.51 18.00 -8.50
CA LYS A 4 8.78 18.67 -8.79
C LYS A 4 8.58 20.08 -9.38
N GLU A 5 7.66 20.22 -10.33
CA GLU A 5 7.33 21.51 -10.95
C GLU A 5 6.69 22.45 -9.92
N MET A 6 5.83 21.95 -9.05
CA MET A 6 5.18 22.73 -8.00
C MET A 6 6.20 23.25 -6.97
N ILE A 7 7.13 22.41 -6.51
CA ILE A 7 8.20 22.82 -5.59
C ILE A 7 9.12 23.86 -6.27
N LYS A 8 9.47 23.66 -7.53
CA LYS A 8 10.27 24.60 -8.30
C LYS A 8 9.57 25.96 -8.39
N HIS A 9 8.28 25.96 -8.73
CA HIS A 9 7.47 27.18 -8.83
C HIS A 9 7.37 27.91 -7.49
N LEU A 10 7.17 27.20 -6.39
CA LEU A 10 7.14 27.78 -5.04
C LEU A 10 8.49 28.39 -4.67
N LYS A 11 9.61 27.73 -4.95
CA LYS A 11 10.97 28.27 -4.69
C LYS A 11 11.26 29.53 -5.52
N GLU A 12 10.83 29.57 -6.78
CA GLU A 12 10.94 30.76 -7.65
C GLU A 12 10.10 31.93 -7.11
N ASN A 13 9.05 31.67 -6.34
CA ASN A 13 8.21 32.66 -5.67
C ASN A 13 8.61 32.95 -4.21
N GLY A 14 9.86 32.64 -3.84
CA GLY A 14 10.44 33.01 -2.57
C GLY A 14 10.07 32.10 -1.39
N PHE A 15 9.60 30.87 -1.66
CA PHE A 15 9.41 29.87 -0.63
C PHE A 15 10.69 29.08 -0.35
N GLU A 16 11.00 28.88 0.89
CA GLU A 16 12.12 28.08 1.36
C GLU A 16 11.63 26.79 2.02
N GLU A 17 12.40 25.73 1.84
CA GLU A 17 12.12 24.44 2.47
C GLU A 17 12.46 24.50 3.95
N VAL A 18 11.48 24.27 4.83
CA VAL A 18 11.65 24.39 6.28
C VAL A 18 11.80 23.01 6.93
N SER A 19 11.07 22.03 6.43
CA SER A 19 11.14 20.65 6.95
C SER A 19 10.55 19.66 5.95
N GLN A 20 11.03 18.41 6.03
CA GLN A 20 10.45 17.28 5.33
C GLN A 20 9.99 16.25 6.35
N ASN A 21 8.74 15.79 6.24
CA ASN A 21 8.20 14.72 7.08
C ASN A 21 7.58 13.65 6.17
N GLY A 22 8.30 12.54 6.01
CA GLY A 22 7.91 11.49 5.11
C GLY A 22 7.76 11.97 3.65
N PRO A 23 6.63 11.71 3.00
CA PRO A 23 6.38 12.08 1.62
C PRO A 23 5.95 13.56 1.43
N HIS A 24 6.05 14.40 2.45
CA HIS A 24 5.63 15.80 2.40
C HIS A 24 6.77 16.74 2.72
N ILE A 25 6.90 17.80 1.94
CA ILE A 25 7.82 18.91 2.17
C ILE A 25 7.01 20.12 2.58
N LYS A 26 7.38 20.75 3.69
CA LYS A 26 6.84 22.02 4.14
C LYS A 26 7.74 23.15 3.63
N LEU A 27 7.14 24.02 2.81
CA LEU A 27 7.78 25.24 2.33
C LEU A 27 7.15 26.46 3.03
N LYS A 28 7.94 27.45 3.35
CA LYS A 28 7.49 28.70 3.96
C LYS A 28 8.12 29.89 3.24
N ASN A 29 7.32 30.90 2.97
CA ASN A 29 7.83 32.16 2.47
C ASN A 29 8.17 33.06 3.68
N PRO A 30 9.47 33.39 3.88
CA PRO A 30 9.91 34.15 5.03
C PRO A 30 9.38 35.60 5.02
N THR A 31 9.09 36.15 3.83
CA THR A 31 8.61 37.53 3.68
C THR A 31 7.12 37.66 3.97
N THR A 32 6.30 36.69 3.54
CA THR A 32 4.85 36.75 3.71
C THR A 32 4.34 35.93 4.89
N GLY A 33 5.17 35.08 5.49
CA GLY A 33 4.82 34.15 6.56
C GLY A 33 3.96 32.97 6.10
N ARG A 34 3.61 32.89 4.81
CA ARG A 34 2.76 31.84 4.23
C ARG A 34 3.50 30.51 4.23
N ALA A 35 2.81 29.44 4.58
CA ALA A 35 3.36 28.08 4.53
C ALA A 35 2.49 27.21 3.62
N GLU A 36 3.15 26.39 2.80
CA GLU A 36 2.54 25.42 1.89
C GLU A 36 3.13 24.04 2.18
N ILE A 37 2.29 23.00 2.08
CA ILE A 37 2.71 21.60 2.18
C ILE A 37 2.59 21.00 0.79
N SER A 38 3.71 20.58 0.22
CA SER A 38 3.77 19.94 -1.09
C SER A 38 4.21 18.49 -0.93
N PRO A 39 3.71 17.55 -1.76
CA PRO A 39 4.28 16.22 -1.84
C PRO A 39 5.76 16.29 -2.20
N ALA A 40 6.61 15.56 -1.48
CA ALA A 40 8.02 15.44 -1.82
C ALA A 40 8.16 14.70 -3.17
N PRO A 41 9.12 15.08 -4.03
CA PRO A 41 9.45 14.28 -5.19
C PRO A 41 9.99 12.93 -4.72
N GLU A 42 9.34 11.86 -5.19
CA GLU A 42 9.53 10.53 -4.65
C GLU A 42 10.94 9.96 -4.74
N LYS A 43 11.35 9.33 -3.63
CA LYS A 43 12.46 8.36 -3.58
C LYS A 43 11.99 6.90 -3.61
N THR A 44 10.70 6.63 -3.71
CA THR A 44 10.17 5.26 -3.51
C THR A 44 9.20 4.86 -4.61
N GLU A 45 9.70 4.42 -5.77
CA GLU A 45 8.88 3.70 -6.77
C GLU A 45 8.44 2.32 -6.27
N VAL A 46 9.20 1.67 -5.39
CA VAL A 46 8.96 0.29 -4.95
C VAL A 46 7.69 0.15 -4.08
N SER A 47 7.39 1.13 -3.24
CA SER A 47 6.19 1.08 -2.37
C SER A 47 4.89 1.31 -3.13
N ARG A 48 4.91 2.01 -4.27
CA ARG A 48 3.71 2.26 -5.09
C ARG A 48 3.31 1.07 -5.96
N MET A 49 4.23 0.20 -6.33
CA MET A 49 3.93 -0.96 -7.20
C MET A 49 3.04 -2.02 -6.53
N ASN A 50 2.86 -1.96 -5.21
CA ASN A 50 2.07 -2.95 -4.47
C ASN A 50 0.68 -2.45 -4.05
N LYS A 51 0.40 -1.14 -4.21
CA LYS A 51 -0.89 -0.55 -3.83
C LYS A 51 -1.83 -0.49 -5.01
N LEU A 52 -3.02 -1.02 -4.79
CA LEU A 52 -4.13 -1.01 -5.74
C LEU A 52 -5.28 -0.21 -5.12
N PHE A 53 -6.07 0.43 -5.96
CA PHE A 53 -7.21 1.25 -5.54
C PHE A 53 -8.42 0.85 -6.35
N TYR A 54 -9.44 0.31 -5.70
CA TYR A 54 -10.67 -0.09 -6.36
C TYR A 54 -11.87 0.67 -5.80
N PRO A 55 -12.80 1.10 -6.66
CA PRO A 55 -14.05 1.67 -6.21
C PRO A 55 -14.92 0.57 -5.59
N ALA A 56 -15.54 0.88 -4.47
CA ALA A 56 -16.52 0.05 -3.79
C ALA A 56 -17.77 0.87 -3.48
N LEU A 57 -18.91 0.23 -3.49
CA LEU A 57 -20.20 0.82 -3.17
C LEU A 57 -20.65 0.32 -1.79
N PHE A 58 -20.79 1.24 -0.86
CA PHE A 58 -21.26 1.00 0.50
C PHE A 58 -22.74 1.33 0.59
N HIS A 59 -23.55 0.33 0.80
CA HIS A 59 -25.02 0.45 0.87
C HIS A 59 -25.47 0.30 2.32
N LYS A 60 -26.38 1.15 2.76
CA LYS A 60 -27.00 0.98 4.08
C LYS A 60 -27.90 -0.24 4.08
N ALA A 61 -27.73 -1.13 5.05
CA ALA A 61 -28.61 -2.25 5.27
C ALA A 61 -29.86 -1.81 6.07
N GLU A 62 -31.02 -2.42 5.80
CA GLU A 62 -32.29 -2.11 6.48
C GLU A 62 -32.21 -2.44 7.99
N GLU A 63 -31.47 -3.48 8.36
CA GLU A 63 -31.28 -3.95 9.74
C GLU A 63 -30.17 -3.18 10.47
N GLY A 64 -29.54 -2.21 9.82
CA GLY A 64 -28.37 -1.47 10.29
C GLY A 64 -27.07 -1.97 9.70
N GLY A 65 -25.99 -1.17 9.81
CA GLY A 65 -24.71 -1.48 9.20
C GLY A 65 -24.65 -1.19 7.69
N PHE A 66 -23.71 -1.85 7.02
CA PHE A 66 -23.45 -1.65 5.59
C PHE A 66 -23.17 -3.00 4.91
N TRP A 67 -23.66 -3.17 3.71
CA TRP A 67 -23.15 -4.17 2.78
C TRP A 67 -22.34 -3.47 1.69
N VAL A 68 -21.30 -4.13 1.19
CA VAL A 68 -20.31 -3.56 0.27
C VAL A 68 -20.20 -4.43 -0.98
N SER A 69 -20.22 -3.79 -2.13
CA SER A 69 -19.98 -4.42 -3.42
C SER A 69 -18.85 -3.74 -4.19
N PHE A 70 -18.17 -4.51 -5.02
CA PHE A 70 -17.12 -4.02 -5.90
C PHE A 70 -17.57 -4.15 -7.36
N PRO A 71 -17.74 -3.04 -8.11
CA PRO A 71 -18.13 -3.09 -9.53
C PRO A 71 -17.16 -3.89 -10.40
N ASP A 72 -15.85 -3.89 -10.05
CA ASP A 72 -14.80 -4.62 -10.76
C ASP A 72 -14.73 -6.11 -10.39
N PHE A 73 -15.36 -6.51 -9.28
CA PHE A 73 -15.37 -7.88 -8.76
C PHE A 73 -16.79 -8.27 -8.33
N PRO A 74 -17.66 -8.70 -9.27
CA PRO A 74 -19.04 -9.04 -8.94
C PRO A 74 -19.20 -10.14 -7.89
N GLU A 75 -18.19 -10.99 -7.75
CA GLU A 75 -18.10 -12.04 -6.75
C GLU A 75 -17.71 -11.53 -5.35
N CYS A 76 -17.22 -10.29 -5.25
CA CYS A 76 -16.70 -9.73 -4.02
C CYS A 76 -17.78 -8.92 -3.29
N LEU A 77 -18.49 -9.56 -2.38
CA LEU A 77 -19.48 -8.96 -1.51
C LEU A 77 -19.09 -9.16 -0.05
N THR A 78 -19.34 -8.15 0.78
CA THR A 78 -19.09 -8.23 2.23
C THR A 78 -20.05 -7.31 2.99
N GLU A 79 -19.99 -7.37 4.31
CA GLU A 79 -20.83 -6.55 5.20
C GLU A 79 -20.07 -6.16 6.47
N GLY A 80 -20.60 -5.18 7.20
CA GLY A 80 -20.10 -4.76 8.49
C GLY A 80 -21.14 -3.98 9.28
N ASP A 81 -21.08 -4.06 10.60
CA ASP A 81 -22.05 -3.43 11.51
C ASP A 81 -21.95 -1.90 11.52
N ASP A 82 -20.77 -1.38 11.18
CA ASP A 82 -20.51 0.04 11.01
C ASP A 82 -19.57 0.31 9.83
N MET A 83 -19.32 1.58 9.53
CA MET A 83 -18.47 1.99 8.41
C MET A 83 -17.01 1.50 8.56
N SER A 84 -16.49 1.46 9.79
CA SER A 84 -15.10 1.02 10.04
C SER A 84 -14.95 -0.47 9.76
N GLN A 85 -15.85 -1.27 10.31
CA GLN A 85 -15.86 -2.71 10.10
C GLN A 85 -16.15 -3.06 8.63
N ALA A 86 -17.12 -2.39 8.01
CA ALA A 86 -17.42 -2.59 6.60
C ALA A 86 -16.21 -2.29 5.70
N TYR A 87 -15.42 -1.25 6.02
CA TYR A 87 -14.19 -0.93 5.29
C TYR A 87 -13.10 -2.00 5.49
N GLU A 88 -12.88 -2.46 6.72
CA GLU A 88 -11.92 -3.53 7.03
C GLU A 88 -12.31 -4.83 6.29
N MET A 89 -13.58 -5.19 6.33
CA MET A 89 -14.10 -6.35 5.61
C MET A 89 -14.01 -6.20 4.08
N ALA A 90 -14.19 -5.00 3.57
CA ALA A 90 -14.00 -4.71 2.15
C ALA A 90 -12.55 -4.92 1.70
N VAL A 91 -11.56 -4.48 2.50
CA VAL A 91 -10.14 -4.72 2.24
C VAL A 91 -9.81 -6.22 2.24
N GLU A 92 -10.34 -6.97 3.21
CA GLU A 92 -10.14 -8.44 3.29
C GLU A 92 -10.77 -9.18 2.12
N ALA A 93 -12.01 -8.84 1.76
CA ALA A 93 -12.72 -9.46 0.64
C ALA A 93 -12.05 -9.17 -0.71
N LEU A 94 -11.62 -7.92 -0.92
CA LEU A 94 -10.86 -7.52 -2.10
C LEU A 94 -9.52 -8.28 -2.18
N GLY A 95 -8.82 -8.40 -1.04
CA GLY A 95 -7.58 -9.16 -0.95
C GLY A 95 -7.75 -10.62 -1.33
N LEU A 96 -8.80 -11.26 -0.83
CA LEU A 96 -9.14 -12.64 -1.17
C LEU A 96 -9.42 -12.80 -2.68
N ALA A 97 -10.24 -11.92 -3.26
CA ALA A 97 -10.57 -11.95 -4.69
C ALA A 97 -9.31 -11.78 -5.56
N LEU A 98 -8.44 -10.82 -5.21
CA LEU A 98 -7.19 -10.56 -5.94
C LEU A 98 -6.20 -11.74 -5.86
N VAL A 99 -6.08 -12.37 -4.69
CA VAL A 99 -5.19 -13.53 -4.49
C VAL A 99 -5.73 -14.75 -5.23
N SER A 100 -7.03 -15.03 -5.14
CA SER A 100 -7.68 -16.14 -5.86
C SER A 100 -7.45 -16.01 -7.36
N ARG A 101 -7.74 -14.87 -7.96
CA ARG A 101 -7.50 -14.62 -9.40
C ARG A 101 -6.04 -14.79 -9.80
N LYS A 102 -5.10 -14.33 -8.94
CA LYS A 102 -3.67 -14.51 -9.17
C LYS A 102 -3.25 -15.98 -9.15
N GLU A 103 -3.78 -16.78 -8.22
CA GLU A 103 -3.50 -18.23 -8.11
C GLU A 103 -4.08 -18.99 -9.30
N GLU A 104 -5.27 -18.63 -9.75
CA GLU A 104 -5.96 -19.19 -10.90
C GLU A 104 -5.44 -18.67 -12.25
N LYS A 105 -4.49 -17.72 -12.21
CA LYS A 105 -3.91 -17.03 -13.38
C LYS A 105 -4.95 -16.28 -14.22
N GLU A 106 -5.98 -15.82 -13.57
CA GLU A 106 -6.99 -14.94 -14.17
C GLU A 106 -6.51 -13.50 -14.26
N ALA A 107 -7.12 -12.74 -15.17
CA ALA A 107 -6.81 -11.33 -15.32
C ALA A 107 -7.33 -10.55 -14.10
N ILE A 108 -6.46 -9.72 -13.51
CA ILE A 108 -6.87 -8.74 -12.51
C ILE A 108 -7.52 -7.57 -13.25
N PRO A 109 -8.77 -7.20 -12.93
CA PRO A 109 -9.45 -6.09 -13.59
C PRO A 109 -8.69 -4.77 -13.40
N VAL A 110 -8.70 -3.93 -14.41
CA VAL A 110 -8.28 -2.53 -14.26
C VAL A 110 -9.39 -1.79 -13.52
N PRO A 111 -9.08 -1.02 -12.47
CA PRO A 111 -10.09 -0.29 -11.71
C PRO A 111 -10.97 0.58 -12.62
N MET A 112 -12.27 0.51 -12.42
CA MET A 112 -13.24 1.32 -13.17
C MET A 112 -13.07 2.80 -12.88
N GLU A 113 -13.21 3.64 -13.89
CA GLU A 113 -13.17 5.09 -13.73
C GLU A 113 -14.36 5.57 -12.89
N ILE A 114 -14.09 6.40 -11.88
CA ILE A 114 -15.07 6.84 -10.89
C ILE A 114 -16.24 7.58 -11.52
N ASP A 115 -16.00 8.34 -12.58
CA ASP A 115 -17.00 9.11 -13.31
C ASP A 115 -17.98 8.25 -14.14
N LYS A 116 -17.66 6.98 -14.34
CA LYS A 116 -18.56 5.99 -14.97
C LYS A 116 -19.46 5.27 -13.97
N LEU A 117 -19.25 5.51 -12.67
CA LEU A 117 -20.05 4.92 -11.61
C LEU A 117 -21.20 5.88 -11.23
N SER A 118 -22.42 5.38 -11.32
CA SER A 118 -23.62 6.08 -10.83
C SER A 118 -24.22 5.25 -9.70
N PRO A 119 -23.78 5.41 -8.46
CA PRO A 119 -24.36 4.71 -7.32
C PRO A 119 -25.77 5.26 -7.08
N GLU A 120 -26.80 4.51 -7.42
CA GLU A 120 -28.21 4.92 -7.21
C GLU A 120 -28.57 4.92 -5.72
N ASP A 121 -28.02 3.97 -4.93
CA ASP A 121 -28.37 3.77 -3.52
C ASP A 121 -27.17 3.53 -2.58
N GLY A 122 -25.98 3.99 -2.93
CA GLY A 122 -24.78 3.70 -2.16
C GLY A 122 -23.83 4.88 -2.03
N THR A 123 -22.87 4.76 -1.13
CA THR A 123 -21.75 5.69 -1.01
C THR A 123 -20.54 5.10 -1.70
N LEU A 124 -19.98 5.84 -2.67
CA LEU A 124 -18.76 5.44 -3.35
C LEU A 124 -17.56 5.66 -2.41
N VAL A 125 -16.81 4.61 -2.18
CA VAL A 125 -15.58 4.63 -1.38
C VAL A 125 -14.45 4.02 -2.18
N ILE A 126 -13.29 4.64 -2.17
CA ILE A 126 -12.08 4.05 -2.78
C ILE A 126 -11.38 3.21 -1.73
N VAL A 127 -11.31 1.92 -1.99
CA VAL A 127 -10.62 0.95 -1.13
C VAL A 127 -9.18 0.83 -1.58
N GLU A 128 -8.25 1.21 -0.69
CA GLU A 128 -6.82 0.98 -0.89
C GLU A 128 -6.48 -0.45 -0.48
N PHE A 129 -5.76 -1.16 -1.33
CA PHE A 129 -5.26 -2.49 -1.06
C PHE A 129 -3.74 -2.56 -1.26
N ASP A 130 -3.01 -3.01 -0.23
CA ASP A 130 -1.57 -3.27 -0.31
C ASP A 130 -1.32 -4.78 -0.37
N MET A 131 -0.96 -5.25 -1.57
CA MET A 131 -0.68 -6.66 -1.83
C MET A 131 0.44 -7.22 -0.93
N LEU A 132 1.48 -6.43 -0.65
CA LEU A 132 2.60 -6.86 0.17
C LEU A 132 2.18 -7.03 1.64
N GLU A 133 1.47 -6.05 2.18
CA GLU A 133 0.97 -6.11 3.56
C GLU A 133 -0.04 -7.25 3.74
N TYR A 134 -0.92 -7.46 2.77
CA TYR A 134 -1.83 -8.60 2.78
C TYR A 134 -1.07 -9.94 2.78
N GLN A 135 -0.03 -10.08 1.93
CA GLN A 135 0.80 -11.29 1.89
C GLN A 135 1.58 -11.51 3.19
N LYS A 136 2.10 -10.46 3.83
CA LYS A 136 2.75 -10.57 5.14
C LYS A 136 1.80 -11.11 6.20
N LYS A 137 0.54 -10.64 6.20
CA LYS A 137 -0.49 -11.06 7.15
C LYS A 137 -0.92 -12.52 6.93
N HIS A 138 -1.14 -12.92 5.68
CA HIS A 138 -1.74 -14.22 5.35
C HIS A 138 -0.74 -15.30 4.95
N ASN A 139 0.46 -14.95 4.48
CA ASN A 139 1.50 -15.88 3.99
C ASN A 139 2.78 -15.85 4.83
N SER A 140 2.65 -15.76 6.16
CA SER A 140 3.79 -15.73 7.09
C SER A 140 4.48 -17.08 7.30
N ARG A 141 4.01 -18.16 6.64
CA ARG A 141 4.58 -19.51 6.77
C ARG A 141 6.05 -19.54 6.31
N ALA A 142 6.92 -20.06 7.18
CA ALA A 142 8.34 -20.23 6.85
C ALA A 142 8.53 -21.25 5.73
N VAL A 143 9.36 -20.90 4.75
CA VAL A 143 9.79 -21.77 3.64
C VAL A 143 11.26 -22.15 3.83
N LYS A 144 11.59 -23.45 3.69
CA LYS A 144 12.97 -23.91 3.73
C LYS A 144 13.68 -23.53 2.43
N LYS A 145 14.85 -22.88 2.55
CA LYS A 145 15.77 -22.62 1.43
C LYS A 145 17.12 -23.27 1.71
N THR A 146 17.66 -23.98 0.72
CA THR A 146 19.02 -24.53 0.79
C THR A 146 19.96 -23.61 0.05
N LEU A 147 21.01 -23.16 0.74
CA LEU A 147 22.00 -22.21 0.21
C LEU A 147 23.39 -22.79 0.38
N SER A 148 24.32 -22.42 -0.50
CA SER A 148 25.73 -22.77 -0.41
C SER A 148 26.53 -21.53 -0.08
N ILE A 149 27.43 -21.64 0.90
CA ILE A 149 28.39 -20.60 1.28
C ILE A 149 29.79 -21.24 1.36
N PRO A 150 30.87 -20.46 1.25
CA PRO A 150 32.24 -20.96 1.45
C PRO A 150 32.41 -21.61 2.82
N GLU A 151 33.21 -22.70 2.88
CA GLU A 151 33.43 -23.47 4.11
C GLU A 151 33.99 -22.60 5.24
N TRP A 152 35.01 -21.80 4.97
CA TRP A 152 35.59 -20.91 5.95
C TRP A 152 34.58 -19.94 6.57
N LEU A 153 33.61 -19.46 5.76
CA LEU A 153 32.59 -18.55 6.21
C LEU A 153 31.55 -19.27 7.08
N ASN A 154 31.23 -20.52 6.75
CA ASN A 154 30.37 -21.35 7.58
C ASN A 154 31.00 -21.60 8.97
N GLU A 155 32.26 -22.03 9.02
CA GLU A 155 32.98 -22.29 10.25
C GLU A 155 33.05 -21.06 11.17
N GLU A 156 33.43 -19.91 10.62
CA GLU A 156 33.54 -18.66 11.37
C GLU A 156 32.16 -18.18 11.89
N SER A 157 31.11 -18.33 11.08
CA SER A 157 29.75 -17.96 11.47
C SER A 157 29.22 -18.87 12.59
N MET A 158 29.47 -20.17 12.51
CA MET A 158 29.09 -21.11 13.55
C MET A 158 29.84 -20.85 14.86
N ALA A 159 31.13 -20.56 14.78
CA ALA A 159 31.94 -20.22 15.96
C ALA A 159 31.43 -18.99 16.69
N ARG A 160 30.83 -18.05 15.97
CA ARG A 160 30.22 -16.81 16.52
C ARG A 160 28.73 -16.93 16.83
N GLY A 161 28.12 -18.10 16.68
CA GLY A 161 26.70 -18.32 16.96
C GLY A 161 25.74 -17.56 16.04
N VAL A 162 26.12 -17.31 14.78
CA VAL A 162 25.31 -16.55 13.83
C VAL A 162 24.05 -17.33 13.46
N ASN A 163 22.89 -16.69 13.57
CA ASN A 163 21.63 -17.25 13.05
C ASN A 163 21.49 -16.98 11.55
N PHE A 164 21.84 -17.96 10.73
CA PHE A 164 21.80 -17.85 9.26
C PHE A 164 20.42 -17.47 8.73
N SER A 165 19.34 -18.00 9.32
CA SER A 165 17.98 -17.69 8.89
C SER A 165 17.63 -16.22 9.11
N GLN A 166 18.02 -15.68 10.26
CA GLN A 166 17.80 -14.27 10.58
C GLN A 166 18.61 -13.36 9.65
N VAL A 167 19.90 -13.64 9.48
CA VAL A 167 20.79 -12.88 8.58
C VAL A 167 20.25 -12.87 7.15
N LEU A 168 19.79 -14.03 6.65
CA LEU A 168 19.21 -14.11 5.31
C LEU A 168 17.94 -13.27 5.19
N GLN A 169 17.02 -13.34 6.17
CA GLN A 169 15.79 -12.56 6.16
C GLN A 169 16.10 -11.07 6.16
N GLU A 170 17.01 -10.60 7.04
CA GLU A 170 17.41 -9.20 7.11
C GLU A 170 18.06 -8.73 5.82
N ALA A 171 18.95 -9.53 5.23
CA ALA A 171 19.59 -9.21 3.96
C ALA A 171 18.59 -9.11 2.80
N LEU A 172 17.60 -10.01 2.74
CA LEU A 172 16.53 -9.98 1.74
C LEU A 172 15.63 -8.76 1.92
N MET A 173 15.20 -8.45 3.15
CA MET A 173 14.39 -7.27 3.45
C MET A 173 15.11 -5.98 3.04
N ASN A 174 16.39 -5.86 3.40
CA ASN A 174 17.23 -4.72 3.01
C ASN A 174 17.37 -4.62 1.48
N LYS A 175 17.62 -5.76 0.79
CA LYS A 175 17.77 -5.79 -0.67
C LYS A 175 16.49 -5.41 -1.41
N LEU A 176 15.35 -5.74 -0.84
CA LEU A 176 14.02 -5.46 -1.39
C LEU A 176 13.45 -4.12 -0.90
N ASN A 177 14.18 -3.38 -0.06
CA ASN A 177 13.71 -2.15 0.60
C ASN A 177 12.36 -2.32 1.34
N ILE A 178 12.18 -3.48 1.98
CA ILE A 178 11.00 -3.82 2.77
C ILE A 178 11.30 -3.59 4.24
N SER A 179 10.50 -2.77 4.92
CA SER A 179 10.52 -2.63 6.38
C SER A 179 9.79 -3.82 7.05
N ARG A 180 10.20 -4.11 8.28
CA ARG A 180 9.48 -5.05 9.14
C ARG A 180 8.08 -4.59 9.45
#